data_e6622ae9f9a794207b49f52892055c28
#
_entry.id   e6622ae9f9a794207b49f52892055c28
#
_cell.length_a   1.000
_cell.length_b   1.000
_cell.length_c   1.000
_cell.angle_alpha   90.00
_cell.angle_beta   90.00
_cell.angle_gamma   90.00
#
_symmetry.space_group_name_H-M   'P 1'
#
loop_
_entity.id
_entity.type
_entity.pdbx_description
1 polymer ?
#
loop_
_entity_poly.entity_id
_entity_poly.type
_entity_poly.pdbx_seq_one_letter_code
_entity_poly.pdbx_strand_id
1 'polypeptide(L)'
;NNISRMVIRQAAGAISGMIAANVKEANESAGSIAISIFGNTTKCVDKCSEILKVDGYDVSTFHSVGIGGKMMESLILDGYFDAVLDITTTELADNLCDGICSSGPDRLTAASQMGIPQVVVPGCLDMVNYGHLDTVPDRFKDRLLYSWSPDVTLMRTNEVENEILGKELAEKLNKSSGPVKVLLPLRGISIVSSEGGEFYRPEIDQILFDSIKKNVNNSIEVIEVDANINDEAFAELAVATLMKMKSI
;
A
#
# COMPACT_ATOMS: atom_id res chain seq x y z
N ASN A 1 9.05 36.80 -22.03
CA ASN A 1 8.02 37.56 -22.73
C ASN A 1 6.95 38.03 -21.71
N ASN A 2 5.97 38.82 -22.16
CA ASN A 2 4.96 39.40 -21.26
C ASN A 2 4.02 38.33 -20.67
N ILE A 3 3.72 37.28 -21.40
CA ILE A 3 2.87 36.17 -20.93
C ILE A 3 3.55 35.43 -19.79
N SER A 4 4.82 35.07 -19.93
CA SER A 4 5.58 34.41 -18.86
C SER A 4 5.66 35.26 -17.59
N ARG A 5 5.87 36.58 -17.74
CA ARG A 5 5.88 37.52 -16.59
C ARG A 5 4.53 37.58 -15.88
N MET A 6 3.43 37.56 -16.65
CA MET A 6 2.07 37.55 -16.11
C MET A 6 1.81 36.28 -15.31
N VAL A 7 2.10 35.11 -15.88
CA VAL A 7 1.92 33.81 -15.23
C VAL A 7 2.75 33.71 -13.95
N ILE A 8 4.03 34.12 -13.99
CA ILE A 8 4.89 34.13 -12.78
C ILE A 8 4.33 35.05 -11.70
N ARG A 9 3.84 36.24 -12.05
CA ARG A 9 3.24 37.16 -11.08
C ARG A 9 1.96 36.59 -10.47
N GLN A 10 1.12 35.93 -11.27
CA GLN A 10 -0.09 35.27 -10.78
C GLN A 10 0.24 34.12 -9.84
N ALA A 11 1.22 33.27 -10.20
CA ALA A 11 1.71 32.19 -9.34
C ALA A 11 2.29 32.71 -8.02
N ALA A 12 3.11 33.76 -8.06
CA ALA A 12 3.65 34.41 -6.86
C ALA A 12 2.55 35.00 -5.97
N GLY A 13 1.54 35.63 -6.57
CA GLY A 13 0.38 36.15 -5.84
C GLY A 13 -0.45 35.03 -5.19
N ALA A 14 -0.67 33.93 -5.88
CA ALA A 14 -1.36 32.75 -5.34
C ALA A 14 -0.60 32.16 -4.15
N ILE A 15 0.72 31.94 -4.28
CA ILE A 15 1.56 31.42 -3.19
C ILE A 15 1.57 32.38 -1.98
N SER A 16 1.73 33.69 -2.22
CA SER A 16 1.67 34.67 -1.14
C SER A 16 0.32 34.67 -0.43
N GLY A 17 -0.79 34.54 -1.18
CA GLY A 17 -2.12 34.42 -0.61
C GLY A 17 -2.29 33.14 0.21
N MET A 18 -1.77 32.00 -0.24
CA MET A 18 -1.79 30.73 0.49
C MET A 18 -1.00 30.81 1.81
N ILE A 19 0.18 31.45 1.81
CA ILE A 19 1.00 31.64 3.02
C ILE A 19 0.30 32.60 4.01
N ALA A 20 -0.36 33.65 3.51
CA ALA A 20 -1.07 34.62 4.34
C ALA A 20 -2.45 34.11 4.81
N ALA A 21 -2.99 33.10 4.20
CA ALA A 21 -4.28 32.51 4.57
C ALA A 21 -4.16 31.85 5.96
N ASN A 22 -4.87 32.42 6.92
CA ASN A 22 -5.02 31.82 8.24
C ASN A 22 -6.06 30.70 8.12
N VAL A 23 -5.63 29.51 7.68
CA VAL A 23 -6.48 28.32 7.57
C VAL A 23 -6.74 27.87 9.02
N LYS A 24 -7.94 28.12 9.52
CA LYS A 24 -8.37 27.50 10.78
C LYS A 24 -8.39 25.99 10.54
N GLU A 25 -7.66 25.25 11.35
CA GLU A 25 -7.77 23.79 11.39
C GLU A 25 -9.25 23.43 11.55
N ALA A 26 -9.79 22.69 10.59
CA ALA A 26 -11.16 22.23 10.65
C ALA A 26 -11.22 21.10 11.68
N ASN A 27 -12.03 21.29 12.71
CA ASN A 27 -12.41 20.34 13.76
C ASN A 27 -11.28 19.43 14.29
N GLU A 28 -11.20 19.30 15.60
CA GLU A 28 -10.33 18.35 16.30
C GLU A 28 -10.61 16.92 15.81
N SER A 29 -9.84 16.42 14.84
CA SER A 29 -9.85 15.01 14.48
C SER A 29 -9.07 14.22 15.54
N ALA A 30 -9.39 12.93 15.70
CA ALA A 30 -8.63 12.03 16.58
C ALA A 30 -7.21 11.75 16.06
N GLY A 31 -6.90 12.22 14.84
CA GLY A 31 -5.63 12.08 14.13
C GLY A 31 -5.85 11.75 12.66
N SER A 32 -4.75 11.71 11.90
CA SER A 32 -4.75 11.48 10.45
C SER A 32 -4.14 10.13 10.10
N ILE A 33 -4.81 9.33 9.27
CA ILE A 33 -4.37 7.98 8.89
C ILE A 33 -4.27 7.86 7.38
N ALA A 34 -3.12 7.41 6.89
CA ALA A 34 -2.92 7.05 5.49
C ALA A 34 -3.26 5.58 5.25
N ILE A 35 -3.98 5.28 4.16
CA ILE A 35 -4.30 3.90 3.75
C ILE A 35 -3.96 3.73 2.28
N SER A 36 -3.19 2.69 1.94
CA SER A 36 -2.97 2.29 0.55
C SER A 36 -4.14 1.44 0.04
N ILE A 37 -4.59 1.69 -1.19
CA ILE A 37 -5.73 1.01 -1.82
C ILE A 37 -5.41 0.60 -3.25
N PHE A 38 -5.99 -0.52 -3.69
CA PHE A 38 -6.02 -0.93 -5.10
C PHE A 38 -7.38 -1.57 -5.43
N GLY A 39 -7.73 -1.68 -6.72
CA GLY A 39 -9.01 -2.26 -7.12
C GLY A 39 -9.29 -3.63 -6.50
N ASN A 40 -8.24 -4.41 -6.28
CA ASN A 40 -8.31 -5.76 -5.69
C ASN A 40 -8.41 -5.80 -4.16
N THR A 41 -8.31 -4.65 -3.47
CA THR A 41 -8.40 -4.53 -2.00
C THR A 41 -9.44 -3.51 -1.55
N THR A 42 -10.25 -2.99 -2.47
CA THR A 42 -11.21 -1.91 -2.21
C THR A 42 -12.16 -2.23 -1.06
N LYS A 43 -12.71 -3.44 -0.99
CA LYS A 43 -13.64 -3.83 0.09
C LYS A 43 -13.01 -3.72 1.48
N CYS A 44 -11.77 -4.19 1.62
CA CYS A 44 -11.02 -4.06 2.86
C CYS A 44 -10.83 -2.60 3.27
N VAL A 45 -10.36 -1.78 2.33
CA VAL A 45 -10.03 -0.37 2.61
C VAL A 45 -11.26 0.47 2.88
N ASP A 46 -12.36 0.21 2.17
CA ASP A 46 -13.64 0.88 2.42
C ASP A 46 -14.13 0.59 3.85
N LYS A 47 -14.05 -0.69 4.29
CA LYS A 47 -14.42 -1.07 5.65
C LYS A 47 -13.49 -0.46 6.69
N CYS A 48 -12.18 -0.49 6.49
CA CYS A 48 -11.21 0.19 7.37
C CYS A 48 -11.53 1.69 7.49
N SER A 49 -11.78 2.35 6.35
CA SER A 49 -12.09 3.79 6.31
C SER A 49 -13.40 4.11 7.03
N GLU A 50 -14.42 3.27 6.89
CA GLU A 50 -15.69 3.42 7.60
C GLU A 50 -15.47 3.41 9.12
N ILE A 51 -14.80 2.37 9.64
CA ILE A 51 -14.53 2.23 11.08
C ILE A 51 -13.76 3.43 11.62
N LEU A 52 -12.65 3.80 10.96
CA LEU A 52 -11.80 4.89 11.40
C LEU A 52 -12.51 6.26 11.39
N LYS A 53 -13.35 6.53 10.38
CA LYS A 53 -14.15 7.75 10.32
C LYS A 53 -15.22 7.81 11.43
N VAL A 54 -15.82 6.67 11.78
CA VAL A 54 -16.75 6.60 12.93
C VAL A 54 -16.03 6.93 14.23
N ASP A 55 -14.75 6.52 14.36
CA ASP A 55 -13.91 6.80 15.52
C ASP A 55 -13.30 8.23 15.49
N GLY A 56 -13.67 9.07 14.51
CA GLY A 56 -13.29 10.48 14.42
C GLY A 56 -11.94 10.75 13.75
N TYR A 57 -11.32 9.75 13.11
CA TYR A 57 -10.07 9.94 12.36
C TYR A 57 -10.30 10.56 11.00
N ASP A 58 -9.35 11.40 10.58
CA ASP A 58 -9.22 11.83 9.18
C ASP A 58 -8.48 10.74 8.38
N VAL A 59 -9.11 10.25 7.30
CA VAL A 59 -8.62 9.12 6.53
C VAL A 59 -8.34 9.54 5.09
N SER A 60 -7.09 9.41 4.68
CA SER A 60 -6.67 9.62 3.30
C SER A 60 -6.28 8.30 2.63
N THR A 61 -6.89 8.00 1.49
CA THR A 61 -6.59 6.79 0.71
C THR A 61 -5.74 7.10 -0.50
N PHE A 62 -4.71 6.27 -0.75
CA PHE A 62 -3.75 6.42 -1.83
C PHE A 62 -3.81 5.21 -2.76
N HIS A 63 -4.16 5.44 -4.01
CA HIS A 63 -4.27 4.36 -5.00
C HIS A 63 -2.88 3.90 -5.43
N SER A 64 -2.55 2.63 -5.14
CA SER A 64 -1.23 2.00 -5.35
C SER A 64 -0.96 1.73 -6.83
N VAL A 65 -0.78 2.80 -7.59
CA VAL A 65 -0.51 2.80 -9.05
C VAL A 65 0.77 3.58 -9.39
N GLY A 66 1.77 3.53 -8.53
CA GLY A 66 3.03 4.23 -8.67
C GLY A 66 3.00 5.65 -8.14
N ILE A 67 2.18 6.52 -8.74
CA ILE A 67 2.04 7.92 -8.29
C ILE A 67 1.43 7.98 -6.88
N GLY A 68 0.42 7.16 -6.59
CA GLY A 68 -0.25 7.16 -5.29
C GLY A 68 0.68 6.73 -4.16
N GLY A 69 1.46 5.66 -4.34
CA GLY A 69 2.46 5.26 -3.36
C GLY A 69 3.53 6.32 -3.13
N LYS A 70 4.06 6.95 -4.20
CA LYS A 70 5.01 8.06 -4.07
C LYS A 70 4.42 9.24 -3.30
N MET A 71 3.16 9.60 -3.56
CA MET A 71 2.47 10.68 -2.87
C MET A 71 2.28 10.33 -1.39
N MET A 72 1.85 9.10 -1.08
CA MET A 72 1.70 8.62 0.28
C MET A 72 3.01 8.70 1.06
N GLU A 73 4.11 8.16 0.50
CA GLU A 73 5.44 8.23 1.13
C GLU A 73 5.88 9.68 1.38
N SER A 74 5.70 10.58 0.39
CA SER A 74 6.05 12.00 0.53
C SER A 74 5.28 12.70 1.63
N LEU A 75 3.96 12.52 1.68
CA LEU A 75 3.11 13.16 2.70
C LEU A 75 3.37 12.59 4.11
N ILE A 76 3.74 11.31 4.22
CA ILE A 76 4.18 10.74 5.49
C ILE A 76 5.47 11.42 5.96
N LEU A 77 6.46 11.58 5.06
CA LEU A 77 7.73 12.27 5.38
C LEU A 77 7.51 13.75 5.77
N ASP A 78 6.51 14.39 5.17
CA ASP A 78 6.12 15.77 5.51
C ASP A 78 5.33 15.88 6.84
N GLY A 79 5.03 14.73 7.50
CA GLY A 79 4.39 14.70 8.83
C GLY A 79 2.88 14.90 8.81
N TYR A 80 2.20 14.61 7.69
CA TYR A 80 0.74 14.76 7.59
C TYR A 80 -0.04 13.62 8.24
N PHE A 81 0.61 12.51 8.61
CA PHE A 81 -0.08 11.31 9.13
C PHE A 81 0.53 10.84 10.45
N ASP A 82 -0.36 10.42 11.35
CA ASP A 82 0.00 9.87 12.67
C ASP A 82 0.17 8.34 12.65
N ALA A 83 -0.38 7.67 11.64
CA ALA A 83 -0.31 6.22 11.49
C ALA A 83 -0.63 5.77 10.05
N VAL A 84 -0.26 4.54 9.71
CA VAL A 84 -0.42 3.98 8.37
C VAL A 84 -1.08 2.59 8.42
N LEU A 85 -2.09 2.38 7.58
CA LEU A 85 -2.58 1.08 7.15
C LEU A 85 -2.10 0.82 5.72
N ASP A 86 -0.96 0.16 5.55
CA ASP A 86 -0.44 -0.20 4.23
C ASP A 86 -1.03 -1.55 3.79
N ILE A 87 -2.28 -1.49 3.34
CA ILE A 87 -3.07 -2.68 2.95
C ILE A 87 -2.61 -3.24 1.61
N THR A 88 -2.11 -2.37 0.71
CA THR A 88 -1.78 -2.73 -0.66
C THR A 88 -0.36 -2.36 -1.01
N THR A 89 0.46 -3.36 -1.20
CA THR A 89 1.90 -3.22 -1.47
C THR A 89 2.29 -3.68 -2.88
N THR A 90 1.32 -3.81 -3.81
CA THR A 90 1.52 -4.28 -5.21
C THR A 90 2.67 -3.56 -5.94
N GLU A 91 2.91 -2.29 -5.61
CA GLU A 91 3.96 -1.47 -6.21
C GLU A 91 5.38 -2.04 -6.02
N LEU A 92 5.59 -2.91 -5.00
CA LEU A 92 6.85 -3.64 -4.83
C LEU A 92 7.02 -4.71 -5.91
N ALA A 93 5.94 -5.44 -6.25
CA ALA A 93 5.96 -6.43 -7.32
C ALA A 93 6.18 -5.77 -8.68
N ASP A 94 5.54 -4.64 -8.92
CA ASP A 94 5.75 -3.84 -10.12
C ASP A 94 7.19 -3.31 -10.20
N ASN A 95 7.78 -2.90 -9.09
CA ASN A 95 9.19 -2.48 -9.06
C ASN A 95 10.16 -3.63 -9.36
N LEU A 96 9.87 -4.83 -8.89
CA LEU A 96 10.68 -6.03 -9.13
C LEU A 96 10.62 -6.51 -10.59
N CYS A 97 9.44 -6.43 -11.22
CA CYS A 97 9.16 -7.03 -12.52
C CYS A 97 8.92 -6.01 -13.64
N ASP A 98 9.34 -4.75 -13.47
CA ASP A 98 9.16 -3.66 -14.45
C ASP A 98 7.68 -3.42 -14.83
N GLY A 99 6.77 -3.56 -13.85
CA GLY A 99 5.35 -3.21 -14.00
C GLY A 99 5.11 -1.71 -14.03
N ILE A 100 3.94 -1.32 -14.55
CA ILE A 100 3.59 0.10 -14.76
C ILE A 100 3.21 0.84 -13.48
N CYS A 101 2.90 0.10 -12.41
CA CYS A 101 2.51 0.67 -11.12
C CYS A 101 3.69 0.82 -10.14
N SER A 102 4.95 0.73 -10.58
CA SER A 102 6.10 0.92 -9.71
C SER A 102 6.16 2.31 -9.10
N SER A 103 6.26 2.39 -7.79
CA SER A 103 6.54 3.64 -7.05
C SER A 103 8.03 3.83 -6.76
N GLY A 104 8.88 2.91 -7.23
CA GLY A 104 10.33 2.93 -7.04
C GLY A 104 10.79 2.29 -5.72
N PRO A 105 12.10 2.35 -5.45
CA PRO A 105 12.72 1.61 -4.35
C PRO A 105 12.35 2.12 -2.94
N ASP A 106 11.87 3.35 -2.83
CA ASP A 106 11.58 3.99 -1.54
C ASP A 106 10.18 3.66 -1.01
N ARG A 107 9.37 2.90 -1.75
CA ARG A 107 8.05 2.44 -1.31
C ARG A 107 8.16 1.64 -0.02
N LEU A 108 7.26 1.88 0.95
CA LEU A 108 7.22 1.22 2.26
C LEU A 108 8.42 1.61 3.17
N THR A 109 8.87 2.88 3.12
CA THR A 109 9.99 3.35 3.94
C THR A 109 9.66 4.56 4.81
N ALA A 110 8.76 5.42 4.38
CA ALA A 110 8.50 6.70 5.06
C ALA A 110 7.98 6.53 6.49
N ALA A 111 7.01 5.66 6.73
CA ALA A 111 6.47 5.40 8.07
C ALA A 111 7.56 4.88 9.02
N SER A 112 8.45 4.01 8.50
CA SER A 112 9.60 3.49 9.24
C SER A 112 10.59 4.59 9.62
N GLN A 113 10.85 5.54 8.72
CA GLN A 113 11.74 6.69 8.95
C GLN A 113 11.15 7.68 9.95
N MET A 114 9.84 7.95 9.85
CA MET A 114 9.14 8.87 10.74
C MET A 114 8.82 8.26 12.12
N GLY A 115 8.98 6.94 12.27
CA GLY A 115 8.71 6.25 13.54
C GLY A 115 7.22 6.21 13.90
N ILE A 116 6.33 6.39 12.95
CA ILE A 116 4.87 6.32 13.20
C ILE A 116 4.39 4.87 13.14
N PRO A 117 3.31 4.53 13.90
CA PRO A 117 2.72 3.20 13.86
C PRO A 117 2.27 2.79 12.47
N GLN A 118 2.61 1.57 12.06
CA GLN A 118 2.16 1.02 10.77
C GLN A 118 1.74 -0.44 10.86
N VAL A 119 0.61 -0.75 10.25
CA VAL A 119 0.19 -2.12 9.93
C VAL A 119 0.40 -2.34 8.45
N VAL A 120 1.12 -3.40 8.11
CA VAL A 120 1.47 -3.73 6.73
C VAL A 120 0.86 -5.07 6.33
N VAL A 121 0.26 -5.10 5.15
CA VAL A 121 -0.32 -6.29 4.54
C VAL A 121 0.32 -6.50 3.17
N PRO A 122 0.71 -7.74 2.80
CA PRO A 122 1.26 -8.02 1.47
C PRO A 122 0.16 -8.06 0.39
N GLY A 123 -0.80 -7.15 0.49
CA GLY A 123 -1.93 -7.09 -0.44
C GLY A 123 -1.50 -6.85 -1.87
N CYS A 124 -2.02 -7.67 -2.77
CA CYS A 124 -1.74 -7.64 -4.21
C CYS A 124 -0.27 -7.87 -4.60
N LEU A 125 0.55 -8.52 -3.75
CA LEU A 125 1.87 -9.01 -4.16
C LEU A 125 1.79 -10.28 -5.04
N ASP A 126 0.60 -10.84 -5.20
CA ASP A 126 0.30 -11.92 -6.14
C ASP A 126 0.28 -11.46 -7.60
N MET A 127 0.38 -10.15 -7.85
CA MET A 127 0.27 -9.61 -9.21
C MET A 127 1.30 -8.54 -9.54
N VAL A 128 1.64 -8.45 -10.83
CA VAL A 128 2.36 -7.35 -11.48
C VAL A 128 1.44 -6.74 -12.52
N ASN A 129 1.44 -5.43 -12.64
CA ASN A 129 0.53 -4.69 -13.51
C ASN A 129 1.24 -4.25 -14.80
N TYR A 130 0.65 -4.58 -15.93
CA TYR A 130 1.05 -4.11 -17.25
C TYR A 130 -0.13 -3.41 -17.94
N GLY A 131 0.16 -2.69 -19.02
CA GLY A 131 -0.86 -2.12 -19.89
C GLY A 131 -1.58 -3.17 -20.72
N HIS A 132 -1.85 -2.84 -21.97
CA HIS A 132 -2.42 -3.79 -22.94
C HIS A 132 -1.54 -5.04 -23.08
N LEU A 133 -2.12 -6.19 -23.39
CA LEU A 133 -1.44 -7.48 -23.41
C LEU A 133 -0.13 -7.53 -24.24
N ASP A 134 -0.08 -6.79 -25.33
CA ASP A 134 1.11 -6.68 -26.18
C ASP A 134 2.26 -5.86 -25.56
N THR A 135 1.99 -5.12 -24.48
CA THR A 135 3.01 -4.37 -23.73
C THR A 135 3.70 -5.20 -22.65
N VAL A 136 3.23 -6.43 -22.39
CA VAL A 136 3.91 -7.35 -21.47
C VAL A 136 5.29 -7.71 -22.03
N PRO A 137 6.37 -7.53 -21.24
CA PRO A 137 7.72 -7.87 -21.69
C PRO A 137 7.86 -9.30 -22.20
N ASP A 138 8.63 -9.51 -23.25
CA ASP A 138 8.78 -10.82 -23.94
C ASP A 138 9.15 -11.95 -22.94
N ARG A 139 9.98 -11.64 -21.95
CA ARG A 139 10.38 -12.60 -20.90
C ARG A 139 9.24 -13.11 -20.02
N PHE A 140 8.07 -12.48 -20.06
CA PHE A 140 6.91 -12.81 -19.24
C PHE A 140 5.70 -13.29 -20.05
N LYS A 141 5.81 -13.41 -21.38
CA LYS A 141 4.68 -13.80 -22.24
C LYS A 141 4.13 -15.22 -21.97
N ASP A 142 4.98 -16.12 -21.49
CA ASP A 142 4.59 -17.51 -21.16
C ASP A 142 4.12 -17.68 -19.70
N ARG A 143 3.97 -16.57 -18.97
CA ARG A 143 3.51 -16.54 -17.56
C ARG A 143 1.97 -16.59 -17.48
N LEU A 144 1.47 -16.87 -16.30
CA LEU A 144 0.03 -16.74 -16.04
C LEU A 144 -0.37 -15.27 -16.11
N LEU A 145 -1.03 -14.90 -17.20
CA LEU A 145 -1.52 -13.57 -17.49
C LEU A 145 -3.04 -13.54 -17.40
N TYR A 146 -3.59 -12.48 -16.88
CA TYR A 146 -5.02 -12.23 -16.79
C TYR A 146 -5.38 -10.83 -17.27
N SER A 147 -6.28 -10.71 -18.23
CA SER A 147 -6.79 -9.43 -18.70
C SER A 147 -7.85 -8.92 -17.72
N TRP A 148 -7.45 -8.01 -16.84
CA TRP A 148 -8.34 -7.38 -15.87
C TRP A 148 -9.32 -6.40 -16.54
N SER A 149 -8.85 -5.70 -17.54
CA SER A 149 -9.62 -4.84 -18.43
C SER A 149 -8.93 -4.80 -19.81
N PRO A 150 -9.53 -4.20 -20.84
CA PRO A 150 -8.88 -4.10 -22.17
C PRO A 150 -7.47 -3.50 -22.12
N ASP A 151 -7.24 -2.56 -21.22
CA ASP A 151 -5.97 -1.80 -21.13
C ASP A 151 -5.10 -2.21 -19.93
N VAL A 152 -5.49 -3.25 -19.17
CA VAL A 152 -4.76 -3.71 -17.99
C VAL A 152 -4.60 -5.22 -18.01
N THR A 153 -3.35 -5.67 -18.02
CA THR A 153 -2.96 -7.06 -17.91
C THR A 153 -2.26 -7.29 -16.58
N LEU A 154 -2.75 -8.25 -15.81
CA LEU A 154 -2.11 -8.71 -14.58
C LEU A 154 -1.26 -9.95 -14.89
N MET A 155 -0.07 -10.04 -14.31
CA MET A 155 0.79 -11.22 -14.34
C MET A 155 0.90 -11.78 -12.93
N ARG A 156 0.63 -13.08 -12.76
CA ARG A 156 0.82 -13.76 -11.47
C ARG A 156 2.32 -13.85 -11.12
N THR A 157 2.69 -13.39 -9.94
CA THR A 157 4.04 -13.57 -9.37
C THR A 157 4.32 -15.06 -9.09
N ASN A 158 5.55 -15.50 -9.32
CA ASN A 158 5.98 -16.89 -9.10
C ASN A 158 6.67 -17.09 -7.75
N GLU A 159 7.15 -18.32 -7.49
CA GLU A 159 7.79 -18.71 -6.25
C GLU A 159 9.03 -17.85 -5.94
N VAL A 160 9.89 -17.63 -6.93
CA VAL A 160 11.14 -16.86 -6.79
C VAL A 160 10.83 -15.39 -6.49
N GLU A 161 9.88 -14.83 -7.20
CA GLU A 161 9.46 -13.44 -7.00
C GLU A 161 8.82 -13.25 -5.62
N ASN A 162 8.01 -14.20 -5.15
CA ASN A 162 7.40 -14.16 -3.81
C ASN A 162 8.44 -14.29 -2.69
N GLU A 163 9.49 -15.11 -2.88
CA GLU A 163 10.61 -15.18 -1.92
C GLU A 163 11.35 -13.84 -1.84
N ILE A 164 11.63 -13.21 -3.00
CA ILE A 164 12.29 -11.89 -3.07
C ILE A 164 11.42 -10.81 -2.45
N LEU A 165 10.14 -10.75 -2.79
CA LEU A 165 9.19 -9.75 -2.29
C LEU A 165 9.02 -9.84 -0.78
N GLY A 166 8.89 -11.06 -0.23
CA GLY A 166 8.80 -11.26 1.20
C GLY A 166 10.04 -10.80 1.95
N LYS A 167 11.22 -11.06 1.39
CA LYS A 167 12.49 -10.60 1.94
C LYS A 167 12.62 -9.07 1.85
N GLU A 168 12.31 -8.47 0.70
CA GLU A 168 12.35 -7.01 0.51
C GLU A 168 11.42 -6.29 1.49
N LEU A 169 10.17 -6.74 1.61
CA LEU A 169 9.20 -6.19 2.56
C LEU A 169 9.76 -6.25 3.99
N ALA A 170 10.25 -7.41 4.41
CA ALA A 170 10.84 -7.59 5.75
C ALA A 170 12.05 -6.68 5.99
N GLU A 171 12.99 -6.58 5.03
CA GLU A 171 14.18 -5.73 5.14
C GLU A 171 13.84 -4.24 5.27
N LYS A 172 12.77 -3.78 4.61
CA LYS A 172 12.26 -2.41 4.73
C LYS A 172 11.68 -2.16 6.13
N LEU A 173 10.85 -3.08 6.61
CA LEU A 173 10.22 -2.98 7.93
C LEU A 173 11.22 -3.11 9.08
N ASN A 174 12.26 -3.89 8.93
CA ASN A 174 13.35 -4.05 9.92
C ASN A 174 14.10 -2.74 10.21
N LYS A 175 13.99 -1.74 9.34
CA LYS A 175 14.59 -0.41 9.52
C LYS A 175 13.69 0.54 10.31
N SER A 176 12.50 0.10 10.70
CA SER A 176 11.54 0.96 11.39
C SER A 176 12.06 1.39 12.76
N SER A 177 11.91 2.68 13.05
CA SER A 177 12.13 3.25 14.37
C SER A 177 10.84 3.29 15.22
N GLY A 178 9.69 3.00 14.62
CA GLY A 178 8.39 2.97 15.28
C GLY A 178 7.76 1.57 15.32
N PRO A 179 6.57 1.45 15.92
CA PRO A 179 5.88 0.17 16.03
C PRO A 179 5.37 -0.32 14.68
N VAL A 180 5.66 -1.58 14.36
CA VAL A 180 5.24 -2.25 13.12
C VAL A 180 4.59 -3.58 13.44
N LYS A 181 3.51 -3.90 12.73
CA LYS A 181 2.94 -5.25 12.67
C LYS A 181 2.62 -5.64 11.25
N VAL A 182 2.75 -6.92 10.94
CA VAL A 182 2.40 -7.49 9.64
C VAL A 182 1.19 -8.40 9.81
N LEU A 183 0.17 -8.23 8.94
CA LEU A 183 -0.97 -9.14 8.88
C LEU A 183 -0.92 -9.94 7.58
N LEU A 184 -1.06 -11.26 7.69
CA LEU A 184 -1.02 -12.20 6.58
C LEU A 184 -2.41 -12.83 6.37
N PRO A 185 -3.17 -12.43 5.34
CA PRO A 185 -4.48 -13.03 5.04
C PRO A 185 -4.28 -14.39 4.33
N LEU A 186 -4.48 -15.48 5.06
CA LEU A 186 -4.15 -16.85 4.59
C LEU A 186 -5.07 -17.38 3.49
N ARG A 187 -6.23 -16.71 3.23
CA ARG A 187 -7.20 -17.13 2.21
C ARG A 187 -7.19 -16.26 0.96
N GLY A 188 -6.07 -15.58 0.71
CA GLY A 188 -5.85 -14.75 -0.47
C GLY A 188 -5.59 -13.29 -0.15
N ILE A 189 -4.62 -12.73 -0.87
CA ILE A 189 -4.08 -11.37 -0.69
C ILE A 189 -4.68 -10.36 -1.69
N SER A 190 -5.66 -10.81 -2.50
CA SER A 190 -6.38 -10.00 -3.49
C SER A 190 -7.72 -10.66 -3.84
N ILE A 191 -8.54 -10.00 -4.66
CA ILE A 191 -9.75 -10.60 -5.22
C ILE A 191 -9.37 -11.80 -6.12
N VAL A 192 -8.37 -11.63 -6.99
CA VAL A 192 -8.00 -12.66 -7.98
C VAL A 192 -7.24 -13.84 -7.38
N SER A 193 -6.66 -13.72 -6.17
CA SER A 193 -6.06 -14.83 -5.43
C SER A 193 -7.00 -15.50 -4.42
N SER A 194 -8.28 -15.10 -4.39
CA SER A 194 -9.31 -15.81 -3.62
C SER A 194 -9.56 -17.21 -4.17
N GLU A 195 -10.17 -18.11 -3.38
CA GLU A 195 -10.58 -19.43 -3.84
C GLU A 195 -11.45 -19.32 -5.09
N GLY A 196 -11.05 -20.03 -6.15
CA GLY A 196 -11.69 -19.97 -7.47
C GLY A 196 -11.28 -18.77 -8.35
N GLY A 197 -10.45 -17.87 -7.87
CA GLY A 197 -9.90 -16.78 -8.67
C GLY A 197 -8.77 -17.23 -9.62
N GLU A 198 -8.50 -16.40 -10.62
CA GLU A 198 -7.51 -16.70 -11.69
C GLU A 198 -6.09 -16.92 -11.14
N PHE A 199 -5.75 -16.20 -10.07
CA PHE A 199 -4.43 -16.26 -9.45
C PHE A 199 -4.40 -17.08 -8.16
N TYR A 200 -5.46 -17.88 -7.88
CA TYR A 200 -5.51 -18.73 -6.71
C TYR A 200 -4.38 -19.76 -6.73
N ARG A 201 -3.34 -19.52 -5.96
CA ARG A 201 -2.15 -20.38 -5.80
C ARG A 201 -1.66 -20.25 -4.35
N PRO A 202 -2.39 -20.84 -3.37
CA PRO A 202 -2.07 -20.68 -1.96
C PRO A 202 -0.68 -21.21 -1.60
N GLU A 203 -0.15 -22.17 -2.35
CA GLU A 203 1.21 -22.67 -2.19
C GLU A 203 2.27 -21.61 -2.53
N ILE A 204 2.01 -20.72 -3.49
CA ILE A 204 2.91 -19.62 -3.84
C ILE A 204 2.77 -18.49 -2.82
N ASP A 205 1.53 -18.16 -2.39
CA ASP A 205 1.30 -17.16 -1.35
C ASP A 205 1.97 -17.58 -0.03
N GLN A 206 2.00 -18.89 0.26
CA GLN A 206 2.69 -19.41 1.45
C GLN A 206 4.21 -19.14 1.40
N ILE A 207 4.84 -19.20 0.22
CA ILE A 207 6.28 -18.85 0.07
C ILE A 207 6.52 -17.39 0.43
N LEU A 208 5.63 -16.48 0.01
CA LEU A 208 5.68 -15.07 0.40
C LEU A 208 5.59 -14.92 1.92
N PHE A 209 4.60 -15.56 2.53
CA PHE A 209 4.39 -15.49 3.99
C PHE A 209 5.56 -16.06 4.77
N ASP A 210 6.10 -17.20 4.35
CA ASP A 210 7.28 -17.82 4.99
C ASP A 210 8.54 -16.97 4.82
N SER A 211 8.71 -16.34 3.65
CA SER A 211 9.81 -15.40 3.42
C SER A 211 9.70 -14.17 4.33
N ILE A 212 8.50 -13.59 4.48
CA ILE A 212 8.27 -12.49 5.42
C ILE A 212 8.63 -12.92 6.85
N LYS A 213 8.03 -14.01 7.34
CA LYS A 213 8.26 -14.53 8.71
C LYS A 213 9.72 -14.83 9.00
N LYS A 214 10.44 -15.36 8.02
CA LYS A 214 11.86 -15.72 8.14
C LYS A 214 12.77 -14.51 8.23
N ASN A 215 12.42 -13.39 7.58
CA ASN A 215 13.32 -12.25 7.40
C ASN A 215 12.97 -11.04 8.29
N VAL A 216 11.79 -10.98 8.92
CA VAL A 216 11.47 -9.91 9.88
C VAL A 216 12.23 -10.10 11.19
N ASN A 217 12.56 -9.00 11.83
CA ASN A 217 13.17 -9.00 13.17
C ASN A 217 12.16 -9.49 14.23
N ASN A 218 12.66 -10.08 15.30
CA ASN A 218 11.83 -10.59 16.42
C ASN A 218 10.97 -9.50 17.10
N SER A 219 11.26 -8.22 16.89
CA SER A 219 10.48 -7.09 17.40
C SER A 219 9.21 -6.81 16.58
N ILE A 220 9.11 -7.35 15.37
CA ILE A 220 7.96 -7.18 14.48
C ILE A 220 7.05 -8.38 14.62
N GLU A 221 5.85 -8.16 15.16
CA GLU A 221 4.83 -9.20 15.25
C GLU A 221 4.21 -9.47 13.87
N VAL A 222 4.20 -10.75 13.48
CA VAL A 222 3.50 -11.23 12.28
C VAL A 222 2.28 -12.01 12.72
N ILE A 223 1.11 -11.56 12.27
CA ILE A 223 -0.19 -12.13 12.64
C ILE A 223 -0.77 -12.83 11.43
N GLU A 224 -0.90 -14.15 11.49
CA GLU A 224 -1.59 -14.96 10.48
C GLU A 224 -3.09 -14.92 10.72
N VAL A 225 -3.87 -14.60 9.69
CA VAL A 225 -5.32 -14.44 9.77
C VAL A 225 -5.99 -15.42 8.82
N ASP A 226 -6.80 -16.34 9.35
CA ASP A 226 -7.55 -17.31 8.54
C ASP A 226 -8.76 -16.63 7.85
N ALA A 227 -8.46 -15.69 6.97
CA ALA A 227 -9.42 -14.89 6.22
C ALA A 227 -8.82 -14.46 4.87
N ASN A 228 -9.69 -14.07 3.94
CA ASN A 228 -9.28 -13.31 2.74
C ASN A 228 -9.05 -11.85 3.12
N ILE A 229 -8.17 -11.16 2.41
CA ILE A 229 -7.90 -9.74 2.63
C ILE A 229 -9.16 -8.87 2.59
N ASN A 230 -10.17 -9.27 1.79
CA ASN A 230 -11.42 -8.53 1.61
C ASN A 230 -12.56 -8.97 2.55
N ASP A 231 -12.29 -9.87 3.50
CA ASP A 231 -13.28 -10.23 4.53
C ASP A 231 -13.39 -9.10 5.56
N GLU A 232 -14.61 -8.80 6.02
CA GLU A 232 -14.85 -7.73 7.00
C GLU A 232 -14.05 -7.95 8.29
N ALA A 233 -13.96 -9.19 8.76
CA ALA A 233 -13.20 -9.55 9.96
C ALA A 233 -11.70 -9.23 9.81
N PHE A 234 -11.14 -9.32 8.58
CA PHE A 234 -9.76 -8.93 8.33
C PHE A 234 -9.58 -7.41 8.45
N ALA A 235 -10.47 -6.62 7.85
CA ALA A 235 -10.45 -5.17 7.94
C ALA A 235 -10.60 -4.67 9.38
N GLU A 236 -11.53 -5.26 10.15
CA GLU A 236 -11.73 -4.96 11.58
C GLU A 236 -10.48 -5.25 12.40
N LEU A 237 -9.82 -6.39 12.15
CA LEU A 237 -8.57 -6.74 12.82
C LEU A 237 -7.42 -5.77 12.45
N ALA A 238 -7.32 -5.36 11.18
CA ALA A 238 -6.31 -4.41 10.74
C ALA A 238 -6.44 -3.06 11.47
N VAL A 239 -7.65 -2.52 11.54
CA VAL A 239 -7.93 -1.28 12.29
C VAL A 239 -7.66 -1.48 13.79
N ALA A 240 -8.19 -2.54 14.40
CA ALA A 240 -7.98 -2.80 15.83
C ALA A 240 -6.49 -2.96 16.17
N THR A 241 -5.72 -3.57 15.28
CA THR A 241 -4.27 -3.73 15.45
C THR A 241 -3.55 -2.38 15.41
N LEU A 242 -3.88 -1.50 14.45
CA LEU A 242 -3.31 -0.17 14.37
C LEU A 242 -3.66 0.68 15.59
N MET A 243 -4.93 0.66 16.02
CA MET A 243 -5.39 1.46 17.16
C MET A 243 -4.70 1.05 18.47
N LYS A 244 -4.45 -0.24 18.67
CA LYS A 244 -3.67 -0.72 19.84
C LYS A 244 -2.24 -0.18 19.85
N MET A 245 -1.61 -0.01 18.68
CA MET A 245 -0.25 0.54 18.60
C MET A 245 -0.21 2.06 18.82
N LYS A 246 -1.26 2.79 18.43
CA LYS A 246 -1.38 4.24 18.71
C LYS A 246 -1.59 4.56 20.18
N SER A 247 -2.13 3.63 20.95
CA SER A 247 -2.50 3.84 22.38
C SER A 247 -1.31 3.64 23.34
N ILE A 248 -0.15 3.26 22.82
CA ILE A 248 1.10 3.04 23.59
C ILE A 248 2.01 4.25 23.44
#